data_f3b64eefc8350bd087bb34733f8bcb0c
#
_entry.id   f3b64eefc8350bd087bb34733f8bcb0c
#
_cell.length_a   1.000
_cell.length_b   1.000
_cell.length_c   1.000
_cell.angle_alpha   90.00
_cell.angle_beta   90.00
_cell.angle_gamma   90.00
#
_symmetry.space_group_name_H-M   'P 1'
#
loop_
_entity.id
_entity.type
_entity.pdbx_description
1 polymer ?
#
loop_
_entity_poly.entity_id
_entity_poly.type
_entity_poly.pdbx_seq_one_letter_code
_entity_poly.pdbx_strand_id
1 'polypeptide(L)'
;MEKIEERRNQKTPKKPKKKFNWRIFLATILFIIAGLLFAAGPIRTFLLSRLQTQQIEAASNITLAEVKANEAEEAEFDFSKVEAIDLDKVLKANFDKGKFLTLGQIAIPSVKLNLPIYKGLANEVLLSGAGTMKPNQKMGEGNYALASHNYFGDMTLLFSPLVNLKVGEKIYTTDLEYVYEYETTSVELIEPTRVEVINDQPGVTEITLITCDDYNASNRYCIKGK
;
A
#
# COMPACT_ATOMS: atom_id res chain seq x y z
N MET A 1 -76.82 7.91 44.06
CA MET A 1 -75.81 6.83 43.82
C MET A 1 -75.56 6.53 42.32
N GLU A 2 -76.04 7.36 41.42
CA GLU A 2 -76.06 7.09 39.96
C GLU A 2 -74.98 7.77 39.14
N LYS A 3 -74.16 8.59 39.76
CA LYS A 3 -73.08 9.36 39.06
C LYS A 3 -71.67 8.78 39.14
N ILE A 4 -71.48 7.61 39.78
CA ILE A 4 -70.13 7.02 39.98
C ILE A 4 -69.86 5.90 38.99
N GLU A 5 -70.86 5.33 38.31
CA GLU A 5 -70.67 4.19 37.39
C GLU A 5 -70.32 4.57 35.97
N GLU A 6 -70.55 5.82 35.56
CA GLU A 6 -70.32 6.27 34.17
C GLU A 6 -68.84 6.58 33.81
N ARG A 7 -67.95 6.61 34.80
CA ARG A 7 -66.52 6.87 34.59
C ARG A 7 -65.65 5.62 34.34
N ARG A 8 -66.25 4.43 34.39
CA ARG A 8 -65.45 3.16 34.35
C ARG A 8 -65.27 2.57 32.94
N ASN A 9 -65.83 3.19 31.90
CA ASN A 9 -65.83 2.59 30.56
C ASN A 9 -65.18 3.51 29.47
N GLN A 10 -64.31 4.41 29.86
CA GLN A 10 -63.49 5.10 28.87
C GLN A 10 -62.31 4.21 28.47
N LYS A 11 -62.52 3.35 27.45
CA LYS A 11 -61.44 2.62 26.76
C LYS A 11 -60.48 3.66 26.19
N THR A 12 -59.26 3.72 26.76
CA THR A 12 -58.17 4.49 26.19
C THR A 12 -58.00 4.14 24.72
N PRO A 13 -57.90 5.11 23.79
CA PRO A 13 -57.75 4.82 22.37
C PRO A 13 -56.43 4.07 22.20
N LYS A 14 -56.47 2.81 21.72
CA LYS A 14 -55.25 2.05 21.35
C LYS A 14 -54.54 2.81 20.27
N LYS A 15 -53.29 3.30 20.53
CA LYS A 15 -52.45 3.90 19.54
C LYS A 15 -52.36 3.00 18.30
N PRO A 16 -52.60 3.52 17.09
CA PRO A 16 -52.54 2.73 15.88
C PRO A 16 -51.15 2.07 15.76
N LYS A 17 -51.12 0.76 15.65
CA LYS A 17 -49.88 0.00 15.38
C LYS A 17 -49.36 0.50 14.01
N LYS A 18 -48.24 1.19 13.98
CA LYS A 18 -47.57 1.57 12.72
C LYS A 18 -47.30 0.28 11.94
N LYS A 19 -47.96 0.13 10.79
CA LYS A 19 -47.70 -1.00 9.90
C LYS A 19 -46.23 -0.85 9.42
N PHE A 20 -45.42 -1.89 9.68
CA PHE A 20 -44.06 -1.95 9.19
C PHE A 20 -44.10 -1.94 7.66
N ASN A 21 -43.50 -0.92 7.04
CA ASN A 21 -43.45 -0.81 5.59
C ASN A 21 -42.19 -1.47 5.06
N TRP A 22 -42.30 -2.75 4.68
CA TRP A 22 -41.20 -3.57 4.16
C TRP A 22 -40.47 -2.91 2.96
N ARG A 23 -41.20 -2.17 2.14
CA ARG A 23 -40.63 -1.47 0.98
C ARG A 23 -39.66 -0.38 1.41
N ILE A 24 -40.05 0.43 2.42
CA ILE A 24 -39.18 1.47 2.97
C ILE A 24 -37.96 0.83 3.63
N PHE A 25 -38.17 -0.23 4.41
CA PHE A 25 -37.07 -0.95 5.05
C PHE A 25 -36.06 -1.48 4.03
N LEU A 26 -36.53 -2.16 2.96
CA LEU A 26 -35.67 -2.65 1.89
C LEU A 26 -34.95 -1.52 1.16
N ALA A 27 -35.65 -0.43 0.84
CA ALA A 27 -35.03 0.74 0.20
C ALA A 27 -33.95 1.36 1.10
N THR A 28 -34.18 1.44 2.40
CA THR A 28 -33.18 1.95 3.36
C THR A 28 -31.93 1.06 3.39
N ILE A 29 -32.10 -0.26 3.43
CA ILE A 29 -30.97 -1.22 3.38
C ILE A 29 -30.17 -1.04 2.08
N LEU A 30 -30.85 -1.00 0.94
CA LEU A 30 -30.18 -0.80 -0.36
C LEU A 30 -29.41 0.52 -0.43
N PHE A 31 -29.99 1.57 0.17
CA PHE A 31 -29.33 2.89 0.22
C PHE A 31 -28.08 2.87 1.13
N ILE A 32 -28.14 2.16 2.25
CA ILE A 32 -26.97 1.96 3.13
C ILE A 32 -25.89 1.16 2.41
N ILE A 33 -26.25 0.07 1.73
CA ILE A 33 -25.29 -0.75 0.97
C ILE A 33 -24.63 0.08 -0.13
N ALA A 34 -25.41 0.86 -0.89
CA ALA A 34 -24.88 1.75 -1.92
C ALA A 34 -23.92 2.79 -1.32
N GLY A 35 -24.26 3.38 -0.18
CA GLY A 35 -23.40 4.30 0.56
C GLY A 35 -22.08 3.65 1.00
N LEU A 36 -22.11 2.43 1.53
CA LEU A 36 -20.92 1.67 1.93
C LEU A 36 -20.02 1.34 0.73
N LEU A 37 -20.62 0.89 -0.38
CA LEU A 37 -19.87 0.62 -1.61
C LEU A 37 -19.20 1.88 -2.17
N PHE A 38 -19.91 3.00 -2.16
CA PHE A 38 -19.34 4.29 -2.59
C PHE A 38 -18.20 4.77 -1.68
N ALA A 39 -18.31 4.53 -0.38
CA ALA A 39 -17.30 4.92 0.60
C ALA A 39 -16.06 4.01 0.60
N ALA A 40 -16.12 2.81 0.03
CA ALA A 40 -15.01 1.84 0.08
C ALA A 40 -13.72 2.36 -0.56
N GLY A 41 -13.81 3.08 -1.69
CA GLY A 41 -12.67 3.71 -2.36
C GLY A 41 -11.96 4.74 -1.48
N PRO A 42 -12.64 5.82 -1.05
CA PRO A 42 -12.07 6.82 -0.14
C PRO A 42 -11.51 6.23 1.16
N ILE A 43 -12.19 5.25 1.76
CA ILE A 43 -11.72 4.58 2.98
C ILE A 43 -10.40 3.86 2.71
N ARG A 44 -10.30 3.10 1.61
CA ARG A 44 -9.07 2.41 1.23
C ARG A 44 -7.91 3.38 1.04
N THR A 45 -8.12 4.48 0.31
CA THR A 45 -7.11 5.53 0.10
C THR A 45 -6.65 6.13 1.43
N PHE A 46 -7.58 6.50 2.31
CA PHE A 46 -7.27 7.04 3.63
C PHE A 46 -6.44 6.07 4.48
N LEU A 47 -6.84 4.79 4.52
CA LEU A 47 -6.13 3.77 5.29
C LEU A 47 -4.73 3.51 4.74
N LEU A 48 -4.57 3.47 3.41
CA LEU A 48 -3.27 3.27 2.78
C LEU A 48 -2.34 4.46 3.02
N SER A 49 -2.84 5.70 2.87
CA SER A 49 -2.09 6.92 3.17
C SER A 49 -1.65 6.96 4.64
N ARG A 50 -2.55 6.61 5.56
CA ARG A 50 -2.22 6.50 6.98
C ARG A 50 -1.14 5.45 7.25
N LEU A 51 -1.28 4.26 6.66
CA LEU A 51 -0.29 3.19 6.78
C LEU A 51 1.08 3.68 6.29
N GLN A 52 1.15 4.25 5.10
CA GLN A 52 2.41 4.78 4.55
C GLN A 52 3.04 5.83 5.48
N THR A 53 2.26 6.78 5.99
CA THR A 53 2.77 7.81 6.92
C THR A 53 3.35 7.18 8.19
N GLN A 54 2.64 6.22 8.79
CA GLN A 54 3.12 5.51 9.97
C GLN A 54 4.41 4.71 9.70
N GLN A 55 4.53 4.11 8.53
CA GLN A 55 5.71 3.33 8.16
C GLN A 55 6.92 4.23 7.86
N ILE A 56 6.72 5.39 7.25
CA ILE A 56 7.79 6.40 7.06
C ILE A 56 8.29 6.89 8.43
N GLU A 57 7.38 7.19 9.36
CA GLU A 57 7.74 7.61 10.71
C GLU A 57 8.49 6.50 11.47
N ALA A 58 8.02 5.26 11.41
CA ALA A 58 8.69 4.12 12.02
C ALA A 58 10.10 3.91 11.45
N ALA A 59 10.25 3.98 10.13
CA ALA A 59 11.54 3.85 9.46
C ALA A 59 12.51 5.00 9.78
N SER A 60 12.01 6.19 10.09
CA SER A 60 12.83 7.34 10.49
C SER A 60 13.43 7.18 11.90
N ASN A 61 12.88 6.28 12.71
CA ASN A 61 13.34 6.01 14.07
C ASN A 61 14.19 4.73 14.20
N ILE A 62 14.42 4.00 13.10
CA ILE A 62 15.24 2.78 13.11
C ILE A 62 16.72 3.12 13.30
N THR A 63 17.44 2.24 13.95
CA THR A 63 18.89 2.36 14.16
C THR A 63 19.69 1.55 13.14
N LEU A 64 20.93 1.94 12.87
CA LEU A 64 21.84 1.15 12.01
C LEU A 64 22.03 -0.28 12.51
N ALA A 65 22.05 -0.50 13.83
CA ALA A 65 22.17 -1.84 14.41
C ALA A 65 20.96 -2.73 14.05
N GLU A 66 19.75 -2.16 14.06
CA GLU A 66 18.54 -2.86 13.65
C GLU A 66 18.52 -3.14 12.15
N VAL A 67 18.98 -2.20 11.30
CA VAL A 67 19.12 -2.43 9.86
C VAL A 67 20.05 -3.62 9.60
N LYS A 68 21.24 -3.65 10.22
CA LYS A 68 22.20 -4.75 10.08
C LYS A 68 21.65 -6.09 10.62
N ALA A 69 20.87 -6.07 11.67
CA ALA A 69 20.19 -7.27 12.16
C ALA A 69 19.12 -7.76 11.18
N ASN A 70 18.33 -6.84 10.60
CA ASN A 70 17.29 -7.17 9.62
C ASN A 70 17.86 -7.73 8.30
N GLU A 71 19.06 -7.31 7.90
CA GLU A 71 19.75 -7.88 6.73
C GLU A 71 20.04 -9.39 6.88
N ALA A 72 20.24 -9.88 8.10
CA ALA A 72 20.52 -11.28 8.36
C ALA A 72 19.27 -12.18 8.46
N GLU A 73 18.08 -11.59 8.61
CA GLU A 73 16.82 -12.31 8.75
C GLU A 73 16.36 -12.91 7.40
N GLU A 74 15.55 -13.96 7.45
CA GLU A 74 14.92 -14.53 6.25
C GLU A 74 13.67 -13.71 5.83
N ALA A 75 13.38 -13.68 4.53
CA ALA A 75 12.21 -13.01 3.97
C ALA A 75 11.65 -13.78 2.76
N GLU A 76 10.41 -13.50 2.40
CA GLU A 76 9.73 -14.05 1.22
C GLU A 76 10.12 -13.28 -0.04
N PHE A 77 10.51 -14.01 -1.09
CA PHE A 77 10.90 -13.46 -2.40
C PHE A 77 10.10 -14.05 -3.57
N ASP A 78 9.01 -14.75 -3.29
CA ASP A 78 8.18 -15.38 -4.31
C ASP A 78 7.25 -14.38 -4.97
N PHE A 79 7.56 -13.98 -6.20
CA PHE A 79 6.76 -13.06 -7.00
C PHE A 79 5.34 -13.56 -7.28
N SER A 80 5.12 -14.87 -7.29
CA SER A 80 3.81 -15.45 -7.58
C SER A 80 2.79 -15.22 -6.47
N LYS A 81 3.25 -14.87 -5.27
CA LYS A 81 2.42 -14.56 -4.10
C LYS A 81 2.02 -13.09 -3.99
N VAL A 82 2.56 -12.25 -4.87
CA VAL A 82 2.22 -10.81 -4.87
C VAL A 82 0.81 -10.61 -5.43
N GLU A 83 -0.06 -10.04 -4.63
CA GLU A 83 -1.47 -9.86 -4.91
C GLU A 83 -1.81 -8.38 -5.12
N ALA A 84 -2.91 -8.10 -5.85
CA ALA A 84 -3.39 -6.73 -6.03
C ALA A 84 -3.85 -6.09 -4.71
N ILE A 85 -3.83 -4.75 -4.67
CA ILE A 85 -4.31 -3.98 -3.52
C ILE A 85 -5.82 -4.14 -3.38
N ASP A 86 -6.28 -4.68 -2.25
CA ASP A 86 -7.68 -4.80 -1.88
C ASP A 86 -7.93 -4.21 -0.48
N LEU A 87 -9.19 -3.88 -0.17
CA LEU A 87 -9.56 -3.23 1.10
C LEU A 87 -9.24 -4.12 2.30
N ASP A 88 -9.50 -5.42 2.22
CA ASP A 88 -9.24 -6.37 3.30
C ASP A 88 -7.74 -6.47 3.61
N LYS A 89 -6.88 -6.45 2.59
CA LYS A 89 -5.42 -6.46 2.75
C LYS A 89 -4.90 -5.16 3.36
N VAL A 90 -5.44 -4.03 2.92
CA VAL A 90 -5.08 -2.72 3.52
C VAL A 90 -5.53 -2.66 4.98
N LEU A 91 -6.73 -3.18 5.30
CA LEU A 91 -7.19 -3.31 6.68
C LEU A 91 -6.26 -4.21 7.49
N LYS A 92 -5.96 -5.41 6.99
CA LYS A 92 -5.04 -6.34 7.65
C LYS A 92 -3.69 -5.69 7.91
N ALA A 93 -3.06 -5.06 6.92
CA ALA A 93 -1.78 -4.37 7.05
C ALA A 93 -1.80 -3.23 8.09
N ASN A 94 -2.94 -2.52 8.25
CA ASN A 94 -3.10 -1.49 9.28
C ASN A 94 -3.20 -2.04 10.71
N PHE A 95 -3.68 -3.27 10.88
CA PHE A 95 -3.83 -3.92 12.18
C PHE A 95 -2.72 -4.91 12.50
N ASP A 96 -2.03 -5.40 11.47
CA ASP A 96 -0.90 -6.31 11.63
C ASP A 96 0.32 -5.52 12.13
N LYS A 97 0.76 -5.85 13.34
CA LYS A 97 1.99 -5.31 13.92
C LYS A 97 3.20 -6.19 13.58
N GLY A 98 3.16 -6.87 12.42
CA GLY A 98 4.25 -7.69 11.94
C GLY A 98 5.59 -6.95 11.95
N LYS A 99 6.66 -7.68 12.17
CA LYS A 99 8.01 -7.13 12.15
C LYS A 99 8.41 -6.84 10.70
N PHE A 100 8.36 -5.57 10.32
CA PHE A 100 8.94 -5.14 9.04
C PHE A 100 10.47 -5.12 9.16
N LEU A 101 11.13 -5.86 8.28
CA LEU A 101 12.60 -5.90 8.22
C LEU A 101 13.11 -4.69 7.44
N THR A 102 13.11 -3.54 8.09
CA THR A 102 13.55 -2.28 7.48
C THR A 102 15.03 -2.32 7.17
N LEU A 103 15.40 -2.02 5.91
CA LEU A 103 16.77 -1.97 5.42
C LEU A 103 17.25 -0.54 5.15
N GLY A 104 16.36 0.44 5.18
CA GLY A 104 16.68 1.82 4.91
C GLY A 104 15.52 2.57 4.26
N GLN A 105 15.83 3.57 3.44
CA GLN A 105 14.83 4.43 2.80
C GLN A 105 15.21 4.72 1.34
N ILE A 106 14.20 4.99 0.50
CA ILE A 106 14.34 5.51 -0.86
C ILE A 106 13.65 6.86 -0.96
N ALA A 107 14.30 7.83 -1.60
CA ALA A 107 13.75 9.14 -1.91
C ALA A 107 13.99 9.52 -3.36
N ILE A 108 12.95 10.05 -4.03
CA ILE A 108 13.04 10.60 -5.40
C ILE A 108 12.35 11.98 -5.38
N PRO A 109 13.10 13.06 -5.13
CA PRO A 109 12.54 14.39 -4.89
C PRO A 109 11.70 14.94 -6.04
N SER A 110 12.09 14.67 -7.30
CA SER A 110 11.42 15.17 -8.50
C SER A 110 9.95 14.73 -8.58
N VAL A 111 9.65 13.53 -8.09
CA VAL A 111 8.29 12.96 -8.04
C VAL A 111 7.74 12.89 -6.61
N LYS A 112 8.41 13.51 -5.63
CA LYS A 112 8.01 13.56 -4.20
C LYS A 112 7.81 12.18 -3.57
N LEU A 113 8.56 11.18 -4.02
CA LEU A 113 8.55 9.85 -3.45
C LEU A 113 9.49 9.81 -2.24
N ASN A 114 9.01 9.27 -1.14
CA ASN A 114 9.79 8.94 0.05
C ASN A 114 9.16 7.72 0.71
N LEU A 115 9.90 6.59 0.76
CA LEU A 115 9.38 5.33 1.29
C LEU A 115 10.46 4.58 2.09
N PRO A 116 10.07 3.81 3.10
CA PRO A 116 10.95 2.81 3.69
C PRO A 116 11.26 1.69 2.69
N ILE A 117 12.44 1.11 2.82
CA ILE A 117 12.86 -0.11 2.12
C ILE A 117 12.82 -1.26 3.11
N TYR A 118 12.14 -2.33 2.73
CA TYR A 118 12.00 -3.55 3.51
C TYR A 118 12.61 -4.75 2.80
N LYS A 119 12.98 -5.77 3.55
CA LYS A 119 13.45 -7.03 3.01
C LYS A 119 12.28 -7.90 2.54
N GLY A 120 12.33 -8.36 1.28
CA GLY A 120 11.37 -9.29 0.68
C GLY A 120 10.16 -8.63 0.01
N LEU A 121 9.23 -9.49 -0.44
CA LEU A 121 8.08 -9.16 -1.30
C LEU A 121 6.74 -9.54 -0.69
N ALA A 122 6.67 -9.75 0.63
CA ALA A 122 5.40 -10.01 1.29
C ALA A 122 4.37 -8.90 0.97
N ASN A 123 3.09 -9.25 0.85
CA ASN A 123 2.04 -8.29 0.49
C ASN A 123 1.99 -7.08 1.45
N GLU A 124 2.18 -7.32 2.74
CA GLU A 124 2.23 -6.28 3.76
C GLU A 124 3.42 -5.31 3.55
N VAL A 125 4.57 -5.82 3.09
CA VAL A 125 5.76 -5.04 2.72
C VAL A 125 5.43 -4.10 1.57
N LEU A 126 4.87 -4.62 0.48
CA LEU A 126 4.57 -3.86 -0.73
C LEU A 126 3.44 -2.84 -0.55
N LEU A 127 2.56 -3.03 0.46
CA LEU A 127 1.54 -2.07 0.88
C LEU A 127 2.10 -0.98 1.81
N SER A 128 3.28 -1.18 2.38
CA SER A 128 3.89 -0.31 3.40
C SER A 128 5.06 0.51 2.90
N GLY A 129 5.71 0.07 1.81
CA GLY A 129 6.89 0.70 1.24
C GLY A 129 7.44 -0.03 0.03
N ALA A 130 8.75 0.00 -0.16
CA ALA A 130 9.46 -0.71 -1.21
C ALA A 130 10.06 -2.00 -0.66
N GLY A 131 9.80 -3.13 -1.33
CA GLY A 131 10.36 -4.43 -1.00
C GLY A 131 11.57 -4.78 -1.87
N THR A 132 12.58 -5.42 -1.28
CA THR A 132 13.72 -5.96 -2.05
C THR A 132 13.29 -7.18 -2.86
N MET A 133 13.78 -7.28 -4.10
CA MET A 133 13.34 -8.30 -5.06
C MET A 133 14.24 -9.54 -5.10
N LYS A 134 15.43 -9.47 -4.52
CA LYS A 134 16.38 -10.58 -4.48
C LYS A 134 16.92 -10.79 -3.06
N PRO A 135 17.17 -12.04 -2.65
CA PRO A 135 17.91 -12.29 -1.41
C PRO A 135 19.34 -11.74 -1.53
N ASN A 136 19.89 -11.27 -0.42
CA ASN A 136 21.28 -10.84 -0.27
C ASN A 136 21.73 -9.68 -1.16
N GLN A 137 20.83 -8.95 -1.82
CA GLN A 137 21.19 -7.72 -2.53
C GLN A 137 21.57 -6.62 -1.54
N LYS A 138 22.53 -5.75 -1.92
CA LYS A 138 23.01 -4.64 -1.11
C LYS A 138 22.96 -3.34 -1.87
N MET A 139 22.67 -2.23 -1.17
CA MET A 139 22.73 -0.91 -1.76
C MET A 139 24.15 -0.61 -2.25
N GLY A 140 24.27 -0.02 -3.43
CA GLY A 140 25.58 0.30 -4.02
C GLY A 140 26.36 -0.87 -4.62
N GLU A 141 25.78 -2.09 -4.62
CA GLU A 141 26.41 -3.28 -5.21
C GLU A 141 25.48 -3.95 -6.22
N GLY A 142 26.02 -4.33 -7.40
CA GLY A 142 25.26 -5.05 -8.43
C GLY A 142 24.01 -4.29 -8.85
N ASN A 143 22.90 -5.01 -9.01
CA ASN A 143 21.59 -4.42 -9.31
C ASN A 143 20.69 -4.44 -8.06
N TYR A 144 20.56 -3.30 -7.39
CA TYR A 144 19.68 -3.16 -6.24
C TYR A 144 18.23 -3.02 -6.70
N ALA A 145 17.48 -4.11 -6.68
CA ALA A 145 16.13 -4.19 -7.24
C ALA A 145 15.04 -4.03 -6.18
N LEU A 146 14.12 -3.10 -6.39
CA LEU A 146 13.01 -2.78 -5.50
C LEU A 146 11.67 -2.87 -6.23
N ALA A 147 10.64 -3.38 -5.55
CA ALA A 147 9.27 -3.34 -6.00
C ALA A 147 8.35 -2.67 -4.98
N SER A 148 7.31 -2.03 -5.47
CA SER A 148 6.17 -1.56 -4.66
C SER A 148 4.94 -1.48 -5.54
N HIS A 149 3.77 -1.36 -4.92
CA HIS A 149 2.53 -1.23 -5.66
C HIS A 149 2.40 0.11 -6.39
N ASN A 150 1.66 0.11 -7.51
CA ASN A 150 1.06 1.29 -8.10
C ASN A 150 -0.39 1.38 -7.63
N TYR A 151 -0.76 2.45 -6.92
CA TYR A 151 -2.10 2.65 -6.41
C TYR A 151 -2.83 3.76 -7.18
N PHE A 152 -3.68 3.37 -8.12
CA PHE A 152 -4.40 4.29 -9.00
C PHE A 152 -5.47 5.14 -8.30
N GLY A 153 -5.80 4.84 -7.04
CA GLY A 153 -6.69 5.67 -6.21
C GLY A 153 -6.05 6.97 -5.71
N ASP A 154 -4.70 6.99 -5.63
CA ASP A 154 -3.91 8.16 -5.28
C ASP A 154 -2.48 8.01 -5.82
N MET A 155 -2.16 8.80 -6.83
CA MET A 155 -0.87 8.75 -7.53
C MET A 155 0.30 9.32 -6.71
N THR A 156 0.10 9.67 -5.45
CA THR A 156 1.16 10.10 -4.52
C THR A 156 1.65 8.99 -3.60
N LEU A 157 0.98 7.84 -3.61
CA LEU A 157 1.26 6.72 -2.70
C LEU A 157 2.13 5.64 -3.36
N LEU A 158 2.97 4.99 -2.55
CA LEU A 158 3.83 3.87 -2.93
C LEU A 158 4.70 4.22 -4.15
N PHE A 159 4.78 3.33 -5.15
CA PHE A 159 5.51 3.59 -6.40
C PHE A 159 4.66 4.24 -7.50
N SER A 160 3.43 4.67 -7.20
CA SER A 160 2.59 5.39 -8.18
C SER A 160 3.25 6.64 -8.77
N PRO A 161 4.04 7.45 -8.01
CA PRO A 161 4.71 8.62 -8.58
C PRO A 161 5.73 8.29 -9.69
N LEU A 162 6.25 7.05 -9.74
CA LEU A 162 7.28 6.63 -10.71
C LEU A 162 6.86 6.77 -12.17
N VAL A 163 5.55 6.75 -12.46
CA VAL A 163 5.04 6.97 -13.83
C VAL A 163 5.40 8.33 -14.39
N ASN A 164 5.75 9.30 -13.53
CA ASN A 164 6.15 10.64 -13.91
C ASN A 164 7.68 10.85 -13.90
N LEU A 165 8.46 9.84 -13.48
CA LEU A 165 9.92 9.93 -13.41
C LEU A 165 10.53 9.98 -14.80
N LYS A 166 11.57 10.78 -14.98
CA LYS A 166 12.25 10.99 -16.26
C LYS A 166 13.73 10.60 -16.18
N VAL A 167 14.28 10.23 -17.32
CA VAL A 167 15.74 10.03 -17.46
C VAL A 167 16.49 11.27 -17.03
N GLY A 168 17.59 11.10 -16.29
CA GLY A 168 18.40 12.16 -15.70
C GLY A 168 17.99 12.60 -14.31
N GLU A 169 16.80 12.21 -13.82
CA GLU A 169 16.36 12.52 -12.45
C GLU A 169 17.04 11.62 -11.43
N LYS A 170 17.23 12.13 -10.21
CA LYS A 170 18.02 11.46 -9.18
C LYS A 170 17.15 10.58 -8.29
N ILE A 171 17.69 9.40 -7.97
CA ILE A 171 17.16 8.43 -7.02
C ILE A 171 18.18 8.32 -5.89
N TYR A 172 17.71 8.46 -4.66
CA TYR A 172 18.54 8.32 -3.46
C TYR A 172 18.07 7.13 -2.65
N THR A 173 19.00 6.30 -2.17
CA THR A 173 18.73 5.30 -1.14
C THR A 173 19.69 5.46 0.01
N THR A 174 19.31 5.02 1.21
CA THR A 174 20.21 5.01 2.37
C THR A 174 19.96 3.77 3.21
N ASP A 175 21.03 3.18 3.72
CA ASP A 175 21.08 2.13 4.72
C ASP A 175 21.40 2.68 6.12
N LEU A 176 21.33 4.01 6.30
CA LEU A 176 21.70 4.82 7.46
C LEU A 176 23.23 4.92 7.72
N GLU A 177 24.05 4.20 6.99
CA GLU A 177 25.51 4.32 7.02
C GLU A 177 25.99 5.17 5.84
N TYR A 178 25.39 4.99 4.67
CA TYR A 178 25.68 5.71 3.44
C TYR A 178 24.42 6.22 2.78
N VAL A 179 24.60 7.22 1.90
CA VAL A 179 23.60 7.66 0.93
C VAL A 179 24.13 7.28 -0.45
N TYR A 180 23.33 6.54 -1.18
CA TYR A 180 23.64 6.13 -2.56
C TYR A 180 22.80 6.97 -3.51
N GLU A 181 23.45 7.66 -4.43
CA GLU A 181 22.82 8.45 -5.48
C GLU A 181 22.91 7.72 -6.80
N TYR A 182 21.77 7.57 -7.47
CA TYR A 182 21.67 7.03 -8.82
C TYR A 182 21.02 8.06 -9.73
N GLU A 183 21.47 8.14 -10.98
CA GLU A 183 20.80 8.91 -12.03
C GLU A 183 19.95 7.99 -12.88
N THR A 184 18.67 8.30 -13.07
CA THR A 184 17.75 7.53 -13.91
C THR A 184 18.27 7.42 -15.33
N THR A 185 18.51 6.22 -15.83
CA THR A 185 19.06 5.93 -17.17
C THR A 185 18.00 5.45 -18.15
N SER A 186 16.95 4.74 -17.67
CA SER A 186 15.81 4.35 -18.49
C SER A 186 14.51 4.30 -17.70
N VAL A 187 13.41 4.51 -18.40
CA VAL A 187 12.02 4.32 -17.93
C VAL A 187 11.30 3.58 -19.04
N GLU A 188 10.96 2.32 -18.82
CA GLU A 188 10.43 1.43 -19.84
C GLU A 188 9.17 0.69 -19.34
N LEU A 189 8.28 0.36 -20.27
CA LEU A 189 7.22 -0.62 -20.03
C LEU A 189 7.71 -1.99 -20.50
N ILE A 190 7.67 -2.98 -19.61
CA ILE A 190 8.11 -4.33 -19.87
C ILE A 190 7.01 -5.33 -19.56
N GLU A 191 7.06 -6.50 -20.19
CA GLU A 191 6.18 -7.63 -19.84
C GLU A 191 6.51 -8.16 -18.43
N PRO A 192 5.50 -8.66 -17.67
CA PRO A 192 5.71 -9.21 -16.33
C PRO A 192 6.69 -10.40 -16.27
N THR A 193 6.87 -11.07 -17.40
CA THR A 193 7.76 -12.23 -17.56
C THR A 193 9.24 -11.90 -17.68
N ARG A 194 9.56 -10.61 -17.87
CA ARG A 194 10.95 -10.13 -18.01
C ARG A 194 11.67 -10.02 -16.66
N VAL A 195 11.82 -11.16 -16.01
CA VAL A 195 12.45 -11.23 -14.66
C VAL A 195 13.96 -10.98 -14.69
N GLU A 196 14.62 -11.16 -15.84
CA GLU A 196 16.06 -10.94 -16.01
C GLU A 196 16.49 -9.46 -15.80
N VAL A 197 15.56 -8.51 -15.82
CA VAL A 197 15.87 -7.08 -15.64
C VAL A 197 16.45 -6.77 -14.26
N ILE A 198 16.22 -7.65 -13.27
CA ILE A 198 16.75 -7.47 -11.91
C ILE A 198 18.09 -8.19 -11.68
N ASN A 199 18.60 -8.96 -12.67
CA ASN A 199 19.83 -9.70 -12.52
C ASN A 199 21.04 -8.76 -12.43
N ASP A 200 22.04 -9.18 -11.65
CA ASP A 200 23.33 -8.50 -11.58
C ASP A 200 24.09 -8.63 -12.90
N GLN A 201 24.76 -7.55 -13.30
CA GLN A 201 25.67 -7.57 -14.44
C GLN A 201 27.11 -7.32 -13.94
N PRO A 202 28.09 -8.07 -14.43
CA PRO A 202 29.48 -7.92 -13.99
C PRO A 202 29.98 -6.47 -14.16
N GLY A 203 30.48 -5.87 -13.07
CA GLY A 203 31.06 -4.53 -13.08
C GLY A 203 30.05 -3.39 -13.20
N VAL A 204 28.74 -3.67 -13.08
CA VAL A 204 27.69 -2.66 -13.10
C VAL A 204 27.10 -2.49 -11.72
N THR A 205 27.03 -1.25 -11.23
CA THR A 205 26.25 -0.86 -10.05
C THR A 205 25.04 -0.09 -10.54
N GLU A 206 23.84 -0.63 -10.29
CA GLU A 206 22.59 -0.01 -10.72
C GLU A 206 21.47 -0.24 -9.70
N ILE A 207 20.43 0.58 -9.79
CA ILE A 207 19.15 0.36 -9.13
C ILE A 207 18.08 0.04 -10.16
N THR A 208 17.17 -0.89 -9.84
CA THR A 208 15.99 -1.19 -10.65
C THR A 208 14.74 -1.03 -9.79
N LEU A 209 13.79 -0.20 -10.24
CA LEU A 209 12.51 -0.01 -9.58
C LEU A 209 11.39 -0.59 -10.45
N ILE A 210 10.56 -1.45 -9.86
CA ILE A 210 9.47 -2.15 -10.57
C ILE A 210 8.13 -1.82 -9.93
N THR A 211 7.15 -1.45 -10.77
CA THR A 211 5.75 -1.30 -10.34
C THR A 211 4.80 -1.67 -11.48
N CYS A 212 3.51 -1.88 -11.18
CA CYS A 212 2.49 -2.17 -12.21
C CYS A 212 2.16 -0.94 -13.04
N ASP A 213 1.79 -1.12 -14.32
CA ASP A 213 1.42 -0.04 -15.23
C ASP A 213 -0.07 0.33 -15.17
N ASP A 214 -0.92 -0.67 -14.94
CA ASP A 214 -2.39 -0.50 -14.91
C ASP A 214 -3.05 -1.38 -13.83
N TYR A 215 -4.39 -1.28 -13.70
CA TYR A 215 -5.19 -2.09 -12.78
C TYR A 215 -5.14 -3.60 -13.05
N ASN A 216 -4.90 -3.99 -14.30
CA ASN A 216 -4.82 -5.40 -14.71
C ASN A 216 -3.39 -5.94 -14.55
N ALA A 217 -2.43 -5.06 -14.22
CA ALA A 217 -1.02 -5.39 -14.13
C ALA A 217 -0.49 -6.04 -15.43
N SER A 218 -0.95 -5.52 -16.58
CA SER A 218 -0.64 -6.05 -17.92
C SER A 218 0.85 -5.96 -18.22
N ASN A 219 1.49 -4.86 -17.79
CA ASN A 219 2.93 -4.64 -17.90
C ASN A 219 3.50 -4.14 -16.57
N ARG A 220 4.79 -3.83 -16.60
CA ARG A 220 5.52 -3.22 -15.48
C ARG A 220 6.24 -1.97 -15.95
N TYR A 221 6.16 -0.90 -15.18
CA TYR A 221 7.17 0.15 -15.25
C TYR A 221 8.48 -0.42 -14.68
N CYS A 222 9.52 -0.39 -15.48
CA CYS A 222 10.88 -0.73 -15.12
C CYS A 222 11.74 0.51 -15.25
N ILE A 223 12.21 1.03 -14.13
CA ILE A 223 13.09 2.19 -14.05
C ILE A 223 14.47 1.70 -13.69
N LYS A 224 15.48 2.12 -14.43
CA LYS A 224 16.89 1.86 -14.10
C LYS A 224 17.62 3.16 -13.81
N GLY A 225 18.58 3.10 -12.85
CA GLY A 225 19.48 4.18 -12.52
C GLY A 225 20.91 3.68 -12.26
N LYS A 226 21.90 4.52 -12.53
CA LYS A 226 23.33 4.23 -12.29
C LYS A 226 24.00 5.36 -11.53
#